data_94504005be29ad404e999e381693391d
#
_entry.id   94504005be29ad404e999e381693391d
#
_cell.length_a   1.000
_cell.length_b   1.000
_cell.length_c   1.000
_cell.angle_alpha   90.00
_cell.angle_beta   90.00
_cell.angle_gamma   90.00
#
_symmetry.space_group_name_H-M   'P 1'
#
loop_
_entity.id
_entity.type
_entity.pdbx_description
1 polymer ?
#
loop_
_entity_poly.entity_id
_entity_poly.type
_entity_poly.pdbx_seq_one_letter_code
_entity_poly.pdbx_strand_id
1 'polypeptide(L)'
;MVDSTIRSSPARISCVGMAGIVDELGRPLLDLRVSVTDRCNLRCPYCMPREVFGGDFQFMQRAELLSFEEIARLARILAAQGVGKIRLTGGEPLLRRELERLVELLASVHGIEDIALTTNGTLLAPRAHALARAGLNRVTVSLDALDEEAFQAMSDSHVSLARVLEGIDAAGEAGLGPVKINMVVRRGVNEHCVEAMAERFRGRPEIVRFIEYMDVGETNGWRLDQVVPASEILARIERRWPLQRLPATRAGEVASRWAYRDGAGEIGVIHSVTEPFCQGCARARLSAEGRLFTCLFASRGSDLRALLRGGAGDGEIAGRLREIWTARADRYSQLRAARTGSERAAAKIEMSYIGG
;
A
#
# COMPACT_ATOMS: atom_id res chain seq x y z
N MET A 1 -48.40 -1.15 -20.07
CA MET A 1 -47.78 0.20 -20.18
C MET A 1 -47.51 0.68 -18.76
N VAL A 2 -46.33 0.46 -18.25
CA VAL A 2 -45.82 1.16 -17.07
C VAL A 2 -44.33 1.43 -17.37
N ASP A 3 -44.08 2.70 -17.61
CA ASP A 3 -42.76 3.27 -17.90
C ASP A 3 -42.00 3.43 -16.57
N SER A 4 -40.86 2.82 -16.44
CA SER A 4 -39.95 3.01 -15.29
C SER A 4 -38.54 3.35 -15.76
N THR A 5 -38.40 4.59 -16.22
CA THR A 5 -37.08 5.23 -16.44
C THR A 5 -36.45 5.58 -15.10
N ILE A 6 -35.61 4.73 -14.54
CA ILE A 6 -34.72 5.06 -13.44
C ILE A 6 -33.52 5.83 -14.04
N ARG A 7 -33.56 7.14 -13.95
CA ARG A 7 -32.41 8.01 -14.21
C ARG A 7 -31.44 7.95 -13.01
N SER A 8 -30.35 7.24 -13.15
CA SER A 8 -29.22 7.36 -12.25
C SER A 8 -28.47 8.65 -12.57
N SER A 9 -28.65 9.65 -11.73
CA SER A 9 -27.85 10.88 -11.75
C SER A 9 -26.46 10.60 -11.19
N PRO A 10 -25.35 10.97 -11.87
CA PRO A 10 -24.02 10.88 -11.26
C PRO A 10 -23.91 11.95 -10.18
N ALA A 11 -23.69 11.51 -8.94
CA ALA A 11 -23.38 12.40 -7.83
C ALA A 11 -22.16 13.25 -8.20
N ARG A 12 -22.35 14.54 -8.42
CA ARG A 12 -21.29 15.53 -8.50
C ARG A 12 -20.69 15.68 -7.11
N ILE A 13 -19.47 15.15 -6.92
CA ILE A 13 -18.66 15.47 -5.75
C ILE A 13 -18.24 16.94 -5.91
N SER A 14 -18.94 17.81 -5.21
CA SER A 14 -18.57 19.21 -5.07
C SER A 14 -17.42 19.32 -4.06
N CYS A 15 -16.19 19.35 -4.55
CA CYS A 15 -15.04 19.78 -3.76
C CYS A 15 -15.17 21.29 -3.49
N VAL A 16 -15.74 21.64 -2.35
CA VAL A 16 -15.68 23.02 -1.83
C VAL A 16 -14.30 23.23 -1.19
N GLY A 17 -13.45 23.92 -1.91
CA GLY A 17 -12.45 24.87 -1.54
C GLY A 17 -11.61 24.70 -0.26
N MET A 18 -10.62 23.79 -0.27
CA MET A 18 -9.29 24.09 0.27
C MET A 18 -8.27 23.51 -0.73
N ALA A 19 -7.51 24.37 -1.39
CA ALA A 19 -6.43 23.94 -2.26
C ALA A 19 -5.43 23.14 -1.40
N GLY A 20 -5.40 21.80 -1.57
CA GLY A 20 -4.44 20.94 -0.90
C GLY A 20 -3.01 21.37 -1.22
N ILE A 21 -2.07 21.03 -0.34
CA ILE A 21 -0.65 21.36 -0.61
C ILE A 21 -0.15 20.57 -1.81
N VAL A 22 0.62 21.23 -2.68
CA VAL A 22 1.26 20.65 -3.86
C VAL A 22 2.78 20.74 -3.74
N ASP A 23 3.48 19.78 -4.35
CA ASP A 23 4.94 19.77 -4.40
C ASP A 23 5.49 20.57 -5.61
N GLU A 24 6.83 20.60 -5.78
CA GLU A 24 7.50 21.29 -6.90
C GLU A 24 7.05 20.82 -8.29
N LEU A 25 6.50 19.61 -8.39
CA LEU A 25 6.02 19.02 -9.64
C LEU A 25 4.48 19.13 -9.78
N GLY A 26 3.83 19.92 -8.92
CA GLY A 26 2.37 20.11 -8.94
C GLY A 26 1.56 18.90 -8.41
N ARG A 27 2.19 17.95 -7.72
CA ARG A 27 1.51 16.76 -7.20
C ARG A 27 0.88 17.04 -5.83
N PRO A 28 -0.44 16.84 -5.68
CA PRO A 28 -1.10 17.09 -4.41
C PRO A 28 -0.76 16.00 -3.38
N LEU A 29 -0.83 16.32 -2.08
CA LEU A 29 -0.79 15.34 -0.98
C LEU A 29 -2.21 14.86 -0.69
N LEU A 30 -2.55 13.63 -1.08
CA LEU A 30 -3.90 13.08 -0.96
C LEU A 30 -3.97 11.77 -0.13
N ASP A 31 -2.85 11.05 -0.02
CA ASP A 31 -2.80 9.68 0.52
C ASP A 31 -1.66 9.60 1.55
N LEU A 32 -1.98 9.22 2.79
CA LEU A 32 -1.01 8.97 3.84
C LEU A 32 -0.94 7.47 4.11
N ARG A 33 0.26 6.89 4.01
CA ARG A 33 0.54 5.54 4.51
C ARG A 33 1.13 5.63 5.90
N VAL A 34 0.57 4.90 6.84
CA VAL A 34 1.00 4.89 8.24
C VAL A 34 1.50 3.50 8.60
N SER A 35 2.81 3.38 8.83
CA SER A 35 3.38 2.19 9.45
C SER A 35 3.04 2.24 10.95
N VAL A 36 2.33 1.23 11.46
CA VAL A 36 1.94 1.18 12.88
C VAL A 36 2.88 0.34 13.73
N THR A 37 3.77 -0.42 13.08
CA THR A 37 4.79 -1.27 13.70
C THR A 37 5.86 -1.64 12.69
N ASP A 38 7.08 -1.89 13.17
CA ASP A 38 8.19 -2.44 12.39
C ASP A 38 8.24 -3.97 12.41
N ARG A 39 7.41 -4.63 13.25
CA ARG A 39 7.37 -6.08 13.43
C ARG A 39 6.52 -6.76 12.37
N CYS A 40 6.98 -7.91 11.89
CA CYS A 40 6.22 -8.79 11.01
C CYS A 40 6.39 -10.24 11.46
N ASN A 41 5.38 -11.06 11.21
CA ASN A 41 5.43 -12.52 11.48
C ASN A 41 5.89 -13.34 10.27
N LEU A 42 6.17 -12.68 9.13
CA LEU A 42 6.81 -13.27 7.94
C LEU A 42 8.23 -12.73 7.76
N ARG A 43 9.03 -13.43 6.93
CA ARG A 43 10.40 -13.04 6.58
C ARG A 43 10.60 -13.03 5.07
N CYS A 44 9.63 -12.44 4.34
CA CYS A 44 9.68 -12.37 2.88
C CYS A 44 11.06 -11.88 2.40
N PRO A 45 11.78 -12.65 1.55
CA PRO A 45 13.14 -12.32 1.13
C PRO A 45 13.27 -10.97 0.42
N TYR A 46 12.17 -10.50 -0.16
CA TYR A 46 12.13 -9.21 -0.85
C TYR A 46 11.78 -8.01 0.05
N CYS A 47 11.44 -8.24 1.34
CA CYS A 47 10.96 -7.19 2.24
C CYS A 47 11.70 -7.17 3.59
N MET A 48 11.80 -8.33 4.25
CA MET A 48 12.41 -8.50 5.57
C MET A 48 13.21 -9.82 5.61
N PRO A 49 14.28 -9.96 4.81
CA PRO A 49 15.04 -11.20 4.74
C PRO A 49 15.57 -11.63 6.11
N ARG A 50 15.51 -12.93 6.40
CA ARG A 50 15.86 -13.53 7.69
C ARG A 50 17.32 -13.29 8.09
N GLU A 51 18.19 -13.15 7.11
CA GLU A 51 19.63 -12.87 7.30
C GLU A 51 19.86 -11.51 7.98
N VAL A 52 18.94 -10.55 7.76
CA VAL A 52 19.01 -9.20 8.35
C VAL A 52 18.05 -9.10 9.55
N PHE A 53 16.82 -9.57 9.40
CA PHE A 53 15.73 -9.43 10.39
C PHE A 53 15.53 -10.70 11.21
N GLY A 54 16.63 -11.42 11.52
CA GLY A 54 16.63 -12.64 12.33
C GLY A 54 16.41 -12.39 13.81
N GLY A 55 16.77 -13.43 14.63
CA GLY A 55 16.52 -13.43 16.07
C GLY A 55 17.21 -12.28 16.83
N ASP A 56 18.35 -11.81 16.35
CA ASP A 56 19.15 -10.76 17.00
C ASP A 56 18.75 -9.34 16.58
N PHE A 57 17.84 -9.21 15.60
CA PHE A 57 17.40 -7.89 15.15
C PHE A 57 16.58 -7.18 16.23
N GLN A 58 16.99 -5.96 16.56
CA GLN A 58 16.33 -5.15 17.59
C GLN A 58 15.18 -4.34 16.99
N PHE A 59 13.96 -4.86 17.09
CA PHE A 59 12.74 -4.14 16.75
C PHE A 59 12.47 -3.03 17.76
N MET A 60 11.77 -1.97 17.32
CA MET A 60 11.40 -0.84 18.16
C MET A 60 10.67 -1.29 19.42
N GLN A 61 10.97 -0.62 20.53
CA GLN A 61 10.22 -0.74 21.78
C GLN A 61 8.89 0.02 21.66
N ARG A 62 7.90 -0.39 22.47
CA ARG A 62 6.58 0.24 22.44
C ARG A 62 6.61 1.76 22.67
N ALA A 63 7.53 2.24 23.51
CA ALA A 63 7.69 3.66 23.81
C ALA A 63 8.23 4.49 22.61
N GLU A 64 8.89 3.84 21.67
CA GLU A 64 9.42 4.48 20.47
C GLU A 64 8.35 4.65 19.40
N LEU A 65 7.32 3.80 19.42
CA LEU A 65 6.21 3.88 18.46
C LEU A 65 5.34 5.09 18.78
N LEU A 66 4.74 5.69 17.74
CA LEU A 66 3.66 6.65 17.92
C LEU A 66 2.47 6.00 18.64
N SER A 67 1.84 6.76 19.53
CA SER A 67 0.54 6.38 20.09
C SER A 67 -0.55 6.53 19.03
N PHE A 68 -1.72 5.93 19.26
CA PHE A 68 -2.86 6.06 18.37
C PHE A 68 -3.38 7.50 18.35
N GLU A 69 -3.31 8.19 19.46
CA GLU A 69 -3.67 9.60 19.61
C GLU A 69 -2.71 10.51 18.83
N GLU A 70 -1.38 10.23 18.86
CA GLU A 70 -0.38 10.94 18.06
C GLU A 70 -0.64 10.75 16.56
N ILE A 71 -0.95 9.52 16.12
CA ILE A 71 -1.31 9.21 14.73
C ILE A 71 -2.59 9.95 14.33
N ALA A 72 -3.64 9.89 15.15
CA ALA A 72 -4.91 10.57 14.89
C ALA A 72 -4.76 12.10 14.85
N ARG A 73 -3.88 12.68 15.71
CA ARG A 73 -3.54 14.10 15.67
C ARG A 73 -2.90 14.49 14.34
N LEU A 74 -1.90 13.74 13.88
CA LEU A 74 -1.27 13.96 12.58
C LEU A 74 -2.26 13.79 11.43
N ALA A 75 -3.12 12.78 11.48
CA ALA A 75 -4.17 12.55 10.49
C ALA A 75 -5.11 13.75 10.37
N ARG A 76 -5.55 14.34 11.49
CA ARG A 76 -6.40 15.55 11.52
C ARG A 76 -5.70 16.73 10.88
N ILE A 77 -4.43 16.97 11.20
CA ILE A 77 -3.64 18.06 10.64
C ILE A 77 -3.46 17.89 9.14
N LEU A 78 -3.20 16.65 8.67
CA LEU A 78 -3.03 16.33 7.25
C LEU A 78 -4.37 16.37 6.50
N ALA A 79 -5.48 15.97 7.10
CA ALA A 79 -6.81 16.07 6.51
C ALA A 79 -7.15 17.54 6.21
N ALA A 80 -6.82 18.46 7.11
CA ALA A 80 -6.96 19.90 6.88
C ALA A 80 -6.07 20.44 5.73
N GLN A 81 -5.11 19.65 5.25
CA GLN A 81 -4.22 19.96 4.12
C GLN A 81 -4.54 19.18 2.85
N GLY A 82 -5.64 18.43 2.81
CA GLY A 82 -6.15 17.74 1.63
C GLY A 82 -5.98 16.22 1.61
N VAL A 83 -5.42 15.60 2.67
CA VAL A 83 -5.36 14.14 2.77
C VAL A 83 -6.76 13.59 3.05
N GLY A 84 -7.34 12.89 2.09
CA GLY A 84 -8.64 12.21 2.25
C GLY A 84 -8.51 10.70 2.51
N LYS A 85 -7.29 10.15 2.37
CA LYS A 85 -7.08 8.72 2.48
C LYS A 85 -5.94 8.35 3.39
N ILE A 86 -6.19 7.37 4.26
CA ILE A 86 -5.18 6.76 5.10
C ILE A 86 -5.08 5.27 4.79
N ARG A 87 -3.83 4.77 4.68
CA ARG A 87 -3.56 3.34 4.59
C ARG A 87 -2.71 2.91 5.76
N LEU A 88 -3.27 2.06 6.59
CA LEU A 88 -2.54 1.39 7.67
C LEU A 88 -1.68 0.25 7.10
N THR A 89 -0.44 0.22 7.51
CA THR A 89 0.58 -0.73 7.09
C THR A 89 1.62 -0.89 8.20
N GLY A 90 2.80 -1.39 7.89
CA GLY A 90 3.89 -1.58 8.83
C GLY A 90 4.80 -2.70 8.34
N GLY A 91 5.39 -3.46 9.26
CA GLY A 91 5.70 -4.84 9.00
C GLY A 91 4.37 -5.59 8.79
N GLU A 92 3.77 -6.16 9.83
CA GLU A 92 2.39 -6.64 9.78
C GLU A 92 1.51 -5.83 10.76
N PRO A 93 0.60 -4.98 10.25
CA PRO A 93 -0.18 -4.08 11.11
C PRO A 93 -1.10 -4.81 12.09
N LEU A 94 -1.55 -6.02 11.76
CA LEU A 94 -2.40 -6.83 12.65
C LEU A 94 -1.65 -7.39 13.88
N LEU A 95 -0.34 -7.24 13.95
CA LEU A 95 0.42 -7.48 15.19
C LEU A 95 0.29 -6.33 16.20
N ARG A 96 -0.11 -5.14 15.76
CA ARG A 96 -0.39 -4.03 16.67
C ARG A 96 -1.68 -4.33 17.44
N ARG A 97 -1.56 -4.42 18.76
CA ARG A 97 -2.74 -4.65 19.64
C ARG A 97 -3.72 -3.50 19.51
N GLU A 98 -5.01 -3.81 19.59
CA GLU A 98 -6.10 -2.83 19.58
C GLU A 98 -6.10 -1.90 18.34
N LEU A 99 -5.69 -2.43 17.17
CA LEU A 99 -5.66 -1.66 15.92
C LEU A 99 -7.04 -1.08 15.56
N GLU A 100 -8.11 -1.77 15.96
CA GLU A 100 -9.50 -1.33 15.80
C GLU A 100 -9.73 0.05 16.43
N ARG A 101 -9.13 0.30 17.60
CA ARG A 101 -9.21 1.63 18.28
C ARG A 101 -8.54 2.72 17.42
N LEU A 102 -7.41 2.42 16.76
CA LEU A 102 -6.83 3.38 15.82
C LEU A 102 -7.76 3.65 14.66
N VAL A 103 -8.40 2.61 14.10
CA VAL A 103 -9.35 2.76 13.01
C VAL A 103 -10.52 3.64 13.42
N GLU A 104 -11.09 3.45 14.62
CA GLU A 104 -12.17 4.29 15.18
C GLU A 104 -11.74 5.76 15.31
N LEU A 105 -10.54 6.01 15.85
CA LEU A 105 -9.99 7.36 15.96
C LEU A 105 -9.84 8.02 14.58
N LEU A 106 -9.35 7.28 13.57
CA LEU A 106 -9.20 7.80 12.22
C LEU A 106 -10.54 8.02 11.52
N ALA A 107 -11.53 7.14 11.75
CA ALA A 107 -12.88 7.27 11.19
C ALA A 107 -13.62 8.50 11.74
N SER A 108 -13.25 8.97 12.93
CA SER A 108 -13.78 10.20 13.51
C SER A 108 -13.16 11.49 12.97
N VAL A 109 -12.07 11.39 12.19
CA VAL A 109 -11.39 12.58 11.64
C VAL A 109 -12.15 13.12 10.44
N HIS A 110 -12.66 14.35 10.57
CA HIS A 110 -13.31 15.03 9.45
C HIS A 110 -12.36 15.21 8.26
N GLY A 111 -12.82 14.86 7.07
CA GLY A 111 -12.04 14.92 5.82
C GLY A 111 -11.32 13.61 5.47
N ILE A 112 -11.23 12.63 6.36
CA ILE A 112 -10.76 11.28 6.02
C ILE A 112 -11.96 10.46 5.53
N GLU A 113 -11.92 10.08 4.25
CA GLU A 113 -13.02 9.40 3.56
C GLU A 113 -12.71 7.90 3.30
N ASP A 114 -11.43 7.53 3.33
CA ASP A 114 -10.97 6.19 2.93
C ASP A 114 -9.87 5.68 3.85
N ILE A 115 -10.23 4.75 4.74
CA ILE A 115 -9.29 4.05 5.61
C ILE A 115 -9.08 2.65 5.07
N ALA A 116 -7.86 2.34 4.65
CA ALA A 116 -7.49 1.05 4.10
C ALA A 116 -6.41 0.36 4.94
N LEU A 117 -6.40 -0.96 4.92
CA LEU A 117 -5.37 -1.79 5.54
C LEU A 117 -4.59 -2.55 4.47
N THR A 118 -3.27 -2.66 4.61
CA THR A 118 -2.45 -3.63 3.88
C THR A 118 -1.90 -4.64 4.87
N THR A 119 -2.12 -5.92 4.64
CA THR A 119 -1.77 -7.03 5.55
C THR A 119 -1.30 -8.25 4.76
N ASN A 120 -0.53 -9.12 5.39
CA ASN A 120 -0.23 -10.45 4.85
C ASN A 120 -1.40 -11.45 5.02
N GLY A 121 -2.49 -11.05 5.65
CA GLY A 121 -3.73 -11.81 5.79
C GLY A 121 -3.73 -12.88 6.88
N THR A 122 -2.59 -13.29 7.41
CA THR A 122 -2.47 -14.43 8.34
C THR A 122 -3.23 -14.28 9.67
N LEU A 123 -3.52 -13.03 10.06
CA LEU A 123 -4.23 -12.66 11.29
C LEU A 123 -5.57 -11.95 11.00
N LEU A 124 -6.02 -11.95 9.73
CA LEU A 124 -7.16 -11.14 9.31
C LEU A 124 -8.50 -11.78 9.67
N ALA A 125 -8.67 -13.09 9.50
CA ALA A 125 -9.94 -13.78 9.70
C ALA A 125 -10.62 -13.45 11.05
N PRO A 126 -9.97 -13.59 12.21
CA PRO A 126 -10.59 -13.31 13.49
C PRO A 126 -10.86 -11.81 13.75
N ARG A 127 -10.29 -10.90 12.95
CA ARG A 127 -10.35 -9.45 13.16
C ARG A 127 -11.18 -8.69 12.13
N ALA A 128 -11.53 -9.30 10.99
CA ALA A 128 -12.18 -8.64 9.86
C ALA A 128 -13.47 -7.89 10.27
N HIS A 129 -14.37 -8.55 10.95
CA HIS A 129 -15.63 -7.94 11.42
C HIS A 129 -15.42 -6.82 12.44
N ALA A 130 -14.45 -6.93 13.34
CA ALA A 130 -14.15 -5.89 14.31
C ALA A 130 -13.57 -4.64 13.62
N LEU A 131 -12.66 -4.83 12.66
CA LEU A 131 -12.09 -3.76 11.85
C LEU A 131 -13.17 -3.05 10.99
N ALA A 132 -14.10 -3.80 10.40
CA ALA A 132 -15.21 -3.23 9.65
C ALA A 132 -16.11 -2.36 10.55
N ARG A 133 -16.50 -2.88 11.72
CA ARG A 133 -17.30 -2.11 12.70
C ARG A 133 -16.58 -0.86 13.20
N ALA A 134 -15.26 -0.88 13.31
CA ALA A 134 -14.44 0.27 13.67
C ALA A 134 -14.37 1.36 12.58
N GLY A 135 -14.83 1.06 11.35
CA GLY A 135 -14.87 2.01 10.24
C GLY A 135 -13.78 1.79 9.18
N LEU A 136 -13.10 0.63 9.17
CA LEU A 136 -12.22 0.27 8.06
C LEU A 136 -13.04 0.07 6.78
N ASN A 137 -12.64 0.72 5.69
CA ASN A 137 -13.39 0.64 4.43
C ASN A 137 -12.99 -0.57 3.58
N ARG A 138 -11.70 -0.90 3.53
CA ARG A 138 -11.21 -1.96 2.65
C ARG A 138 -9.84 -2.50 3.02
N VAL A 139 -9.57 -3.71 2.52
CA VAL A 139 -8.33 -4.42 2.77
C VAL A 139 -7.58 -4.69 1.47
N THR A 140 -6.26 -4.66 1.55
CA THR A 140 -5.36 -5.24 0.57
C THR A 140 -4.59 -6.37 1.24
N VAL A 141 -4.67 -7.57 0.69
CA VAL A 141 -3.94 -8.74 1.18
C VAL A 141 -2.77 -9.01 0.26
N SER A 142 -1.57 -9.21 0.83
CA SER A 142 -0.39 -9.65 0.09
C SER A 142 -0.41 -11.16 0.00
N LEU A 143 -0.46 -11.70 -1.24
CA LEU A 143 -0.49 -13.13 -1.54
C LEU A 143 0.24 -13.37 -2.85
N ASP A 144 1.43 -13.96 -2.76
CA ASP A 144 2.36 -14.06 -3.90
C ASP A 144 2.27 -15.40 -4.65
N ALA A 145 1.55 -16.40 -4.14
CA ALA A 145 1.33 -17.68 -4.78
C ALA A 145 0.11 -18.41 -4.21
N LEU A 146 -0.40 -19.41 -4.94
CA LEU A 146 -1.49 -20.31 -4.54
C LEU A 146 -1.03 -21.76 -4.33
N ASP A 147 0.21 -22.09 -4.67
CA ASP A 147 0.84 -23.34 -4.25
C ASP A 147 1.69 -23.10 -2.99
N GLU A 148 1.74 -24.10 -2.13
CA GLU A 148 2.38 -23.98 -0.81
C GLU A 148 3.90 -23.78 -0.92
N GLU A 149 4.55 -24.38 -1.92
CA GLU A 149 6.01 -24.28 -2.10
C GLU A 149 6.42 -22.86 -2.50
N ALA A 150 5.79 -22.29 -3.53
CA ALA A 150 6.06 -20.91 -3.95
C ALA A 150 5.62 -19.90 -2.88
N PHE A 151 4.51 -20.16 -2.17
CA PHE A 151 4.07 -19.32 -1.06
C PHE A 151 5.11 -19.28 0.07
N GLN A 152 5.65 -20.44 0.46
CA GLN A 152 6.71 -20.52 1.48
C GLN A 152 8.01 -19.88 1.00
N ALA A 153 8.38 -20.07 -0.28
CA ALA A 153 9.57 -19.43 -0.86
C ALA A 153 9.46 -17.90 -0.87
N MET A 154 8.24 -17.35 -1.09
CA MET A 154 8.00 -15.91 -1.11
C MET A 154 7.79 -15.30 0.28
N SER A 155 7.32 -16.07 1.28
CA SER A 155 7.01 -15.59 2.62
C SER A 155 8.09 -15.93 3.66
N ASP A 156 8.98 -16.88 3.36
CA ASP A 156 9.95 -17.49 4.29
C ASP A 156 9.30 -17.79 5.65
N SER A 157 8.20 -18.52 5.63
CA SER A 157 7.42 -18.83 6.84
C SER A 157 6.79 -20.21 6.79
N HIS A 158 6.40 -20.71 7.96
CA HIS A 158 5.64 -21.94 8.11
C HIS A 158 4.13 -21.68 8.25
N VAL A 159 3.67 -20.48 7.96
CA VAL A 159 2.25 -20.16 7.98
C VAL A 159 1.59 -20.80 6.77
N SER A 160 0.49 -21.51 7.00
CA SER A 160 -0.28 -22.15 5.93
C SER A 160 -0.96 -21.11 5.04
N LEU A 161 -0.92 -21.31 3.72
CA LEU A 161 -1.67 -20.56 2.72
C LEU A 161 -3.17 -20.49 3.04
N ALA A 162 -3.73 -21.56 3.59
CA ALA A 162 -5.15 -21.64 3.96
C ALA A 162 -5.56 -20.48 4.90
N ARG A 163 -4.71 -20.08 5.85
CA ARG A 163 -5.01 -18.98 6.77
C ARG A 163 -5.12 -17.63 6.07
N VAL A 164 -4.35 -17.42 5.00
CA VAL A 164 -4.43 -16.19 4.19
C VAL A 164 -5.72 -16.18 3.39
N LEU A 165 -6.10 -17.31 2.79
CA LEU A 165 -7.35 -17.46 2.04
C LEU A 165 -8.58 -17.27 2.95
N GLU A 166 -8.60 -17.87 4.14
CA GLU A 166 -9.61 -17.62 5.17
C GLU A 166 -9.72 -16.12 5.52
N GLY A 167 -8.57 -15.44 5.62
CA GLY A 167 -8.54 -13.99 5.85
C GLY A 167 -9.16 -13.18 4.73
N ILE A 168 -8.96 -13.58 3.47
CA ILE A 168 -9.56 -12.95 2.29
C ILE A 168 -11.08 -13.13 2.30
N ASP A 169 -11.55 -14.37 2.50
CA ASP A 169 -12.97 -14.68 2.55
C ASP A 169 -13.67 -13.92 3.70
N ALA A 170 -13.10 -13.94 4.90
CA ALA A 170 -13.61 -13.21 6.07
C ALA A 170 -13.66 -11.68 5.84
N ALA A 171 -12.70 -11.12 5.11
CA ALA A 171 -12.73 -9.70 4.76
C ALA A 171 -13.90 -9.37 3.81
N GLY A 172 -14.17 -10.24 2.83
CA GLY A 172 -15.32 -10.12 1.94
C GLY A 172 -16.65 -10.19 2.69
N GLU A 173 -16.81 -11.18 3.57
CA GLU A 173 -17.98 -11.37 4.43
C GLU A 173 -18.22 -10.19 5.40
N ALA A 174 -17.14 -9.57 5.88
CA ALA A 174 -17.21 -8.39 6.73
C ALA A 174 -17.50 -7.08 5.96
N GLY A 175 -17.63 -7.13 4.62
CA GLY A 175 -17.89 -5.95 3.80
C GLY A 175 -16.67 -5.05 3.55
N LEU A 176 -15.45 -5.53 3.79
CA LEU A 176 -14.20 -4.78 3.58
C LEU A 176 -13.76 -4.80 2.09
N GLY A 177 -14.69 -4.45 1.21
CA GLY A 177 -14.51 -4.63 -0.23
C GLY A 177 -14.38 -3.36 -1.08
N PRO A 178 -13.99 -3.53 -2.36
CA PRO A 178 -13.43 -4.77 -2.92
C PRO A 178 -12.09 -5.12 -2.29
N VAL A 179 -11.93 -6.40 -1.85
CA VAL A 179 -10.65 -6.89 -1.36
C VAL A 179 -9.66 -6.89 -2.52
N LYS A 180 -8.50 -6.30 -2.30
CA LYS A 180 -7.42 -6.29 -3.29
C LYS A 180 -6.34 -7.29 -2.87
N ILE A 181 -5.89 -8.08 -3.83
CA ILE A 181 -4.84 -9.07 -3.61
C ILE A 181 -3.60 -8.60 -4.37
N ASN A 182 -2.52 -8.32 -3.64
CA ASN A 182 -1.25 -7.94 -4.24
C ASN A 182 -0.39 -9.18 -4.40
N MET A 183 0.09 -9.40 -5.62
CA MET A 183 1.09 -10.40 -5.96
C MET A 183 2.33 -9.70 -6.51
N VAL A 184 3.44 -9.75 -5.79
CA VAL A 184 4.75 -9.38 -6.35
C VAL A 184 5.23 -10.53 -7.23
N VAL A 185 5.48 -10.24 -8.51
CA VAL A 185 5.91 -11.25 -9.49
C VAL A 185 7.41 -11.20 -9.65
N ARG A 186 8.10 -12.30 -9.28
CA ARG A 186 9.55 -12.44 -9.35
C ARG A 186 9.92 -13.60 -10.27
N ARG A 187 10.76 -13.31 -11.26
CA ARG A 187 11.28 -14.31 -12.21
C ARG A 187 12.12 -15.37 -11.50
N GLY A 188 11.91 -16.62 -11.89
CA GLY A 188 12.59 -17.80 -11.30
C GLY A 188 12.06 -18.20 -9.92
N VAL A 189 10.97 -17.55 -9.41
CA VAL A 189 10.38 -17.88 -8.11
C VAL A 189 8.88 -18.16 -8.22
N ASN A 190 8.05 -17.18 -8.64
CA ASN A 190 6.59 -17.33 -8.63
C ASN A 190 5.92 -16.83 -9.93
N GLU A 191 6.65 -16.51 -10.99
CA GLU A 191 6.05 -16.06 -12.25
C GLU A 191 5.15 -17.12 -12.90
N HIS A 192 5.36 -18.39 -12.58
CA HIS A 192 4.52 -19.50 -13.03
C HIS A 192 3.14 -19.52 -12.35
N CYS A 193 2.99 -18.81 -11.22
CA CYS A 193 1.73 -18.71 -10.48
C CYS A 193 0.76 -17.65 -11.03
N VAL A 194 1.18 -16.83 -12.00
CA VAL A 194 0.38 -15.69 -12.51
C VAL A 194 -0.97 -16.15 -13.04
N GLU A 195 -0.99 -17.17 -13.91
CA GLU A 195 -2.22 -17.68 -14.51
C GLU A 195 -3.14 -18.32 -13.46
N ALA A 196 -2.59 -19.10 -12.53
CA ALA A 196 -3.37 -19.72 -11.45
C ALA A 196 -3.98 -18.67 -10.52
N MET A 197 -3.24 -17.61 -10.20
CA MET A 197 -3.74 -16.50 -9.40
C MET A 197 -4.88 -15.75 -10.12
N ALA A 198 -4.72 -15.47 -11.41
CA ALA A 198 -5.77 -14.86 -12.22
C ALA A 198 -7.03 -15.74 -12.28
N GLU A 199 -6.87 -17.06 -12.50
CA GLU A 199 -7.96 -18.04 -12.57
C GLU A 199 -8.74 -18.16 -11.26
N ARG A 200 -8.05 -18.23 -10.12
CA ARG A 200 -8.65 -18.42 -8.80
C ARG A 200 -9.62 -17.30 -8.42
N PHE A 201 -9.30 -16.06 -8.81
CA PHE A 201 -10.08 -14.87 -8.45
C PHE A 201 -10.94 -14.32 -9.60
N ARG A 202 -10.86 -14.93 -10.78
CA ARG A 202 -11.73 -14.60 -11.90
C ARG A 202 -13.18 -14.98 -11.59
N GLY A 203 -14.12 -14.07 -11.85
CA GLY A 203 -15.53 -14.23 -11.50
C GLY A 203 -15.86 -13.98 -10.03
N ARG A 204 -14.86 -13.54 -9.24
CA ARG A 204 -15.03 -13.19 -7.83
C ARG A 204 -14.97 -11.66 -7.64
N PRO A 205 -15.46 -11.12 -6.50
CA PRO A 205 -15.41 -9.69 -6.22
C PRO A 205 -14.00 -9.16 -5.88
N GLU A 206 -13.04 -10.03 -5.60
CA GLU A 206 -11.66 -9.66 -5.31
C GLU A 206 -10.94 -9.21 -6.58
N ILE A 207 -10.00 -8.28 -6.41
CA ILE A 207 -9.20 -7.72 -7.51
C ILE A 207 -7.73 -8.09 -7.31
N VAL A 208 -7.21 -8.98 -8.14
CA VAL A 208 -5.77 -9.29 -8.14
C VAL A 208 -4.99 -8.14 -8.77
N ARG A 209 -3.90 -7.75 -8.12
CA ARG A 209 -2.95 -6.76 -8.64
C ARG A 209 -1.56 -7.37 -8.72
N PHE A 210 -1.10 -7.57 -9.92
CA PHE A 210 0.25 -8.04 -10.21
C PHE A 210 1.21 -6.85 -10.14
N ILE A 211 2.33 -7.02 -9.46
CA ILE A 211 3.30 -5.96 -9.18
C ILE A 211 4.67 -6.40 -9.68
N GLU A 212 5.29 -5.60 -10.54
CA GLU A 212 6.68 -5.83 -10.92
C GLU A 212 7.59 -5.77 -9.69
N TYR A 213 8.49 -6.74 -9.55
CA TYR A 213 9.48 -6.78 -8.48
C TYR A 213 10.41 -5.58 -8.54
N MET A 214 10.50 -4.79 -7.47
CA MET A 214 11.21 -3.52 -7.46
C MET A 214 12.32 -3.45 -6.41
N ASP A 215 13.27 -2.56 -6.61
CA ASP A 215 14.47 -2.30 -5.81
C ASP A 215 14.19 -1.47 -4.54
N VAL A 216 13.24 -1.88 -3.73
CA VAL A 216 12.91 -1.21 -2.46
C VAL A 216 13.89 -1.61 -1.36
N GLY A 217 14.37 -0.63 -0.56
CA GLY A 217 15.38 -0.88 0.47
C GLY A 217 16.75 -1.26 -0.11
N GLU A 218 17.58 -1.86 0.72
CA GLU A 218 18.94 -2.30 0.38
C GLU A 218 19.13 -3.81 0.59
N THR A 219 18.26 -4.44 1.38
CA THR A 219 18.45 -5.82 1.86
C THR A 219 17.85 -6.89 0.97
N ASN A 220 17.04 -6.51 -0.05
CA ASN A 220 16.28 -7.46 -0.86
C ASN A 220 17.07 -8.14 -2.00
N GLY A 221 18.32 -7.77 -2.22
CA GLY A 221 19.17 -8.35 -3.25
C GLY A 221 18.61 -8.20 -4.68
N TRP A 222 17.86 -7.15 -4.95
CA TRP A 222 17.16 -6.94 -6.21
C TRP A 222 18.10 -6.90 -7.43
N ARG A 223 17.68 -7.57 -8.51
CA ARG A 223 18.36 -7.57 -9.80
C ARG A 223 17.32 -7.40 -10.91
N LEU A 224 17.70 -6.66 -11.95
CA LEU A 224 16.81 -6.37 -13.08
C LEU A 224 16.35 -7.62 -13.85
N ASP A 225 17.20 -8.64 -13.93
CA ASP A 225 16.90 -9.93 -14.59
C ASP A 225 15.81 -10.73 -13.86
N GLN A 226 15.51 -10.40 -12.61
CA GLN A 226 14.42 -10.99 -11.82
C GLN A 226 13.07 -10.30 -12.00
N VAL A 227 13.03 -9.19 -12.75
CA VAL A 227 11.79 -8.49 -13.04
C VAL A 227 11.03 -9.22 -14.15
N VAL A 228 9.76 -9.48 -13.92
CA VAL A 228 8.81 -9.89 -14.98
C VAL A 228 8.07 -8.62 -15.40
N PRO A 229 8.28 -8.14 -16.64
CA PRO A 229 7.60 -6.92 -17.11
C PRO A 229 6.09 -7.06 -17.10
N ALA A 230 5.38 -5.99 -16.82
CA ALA A 230 3.92 -5.94 -16.82
C ALA A 230 3.31 -6.40 -18.14
N SER A 231 3.96 -6.10 -19.28
CA SER A 231 3.56 -6.59 -20.60
C SER A 231 3.62 -8.11 -20.72
N GLU A 232 4.61 -8.75 -20.10
CA GLU A 232 4.71 -10.22 -20.07
C GLU A 232 3.62 -10.82 -19.17
N ILE A 233 3.36 -10.22 -18.01
CA ILE A 233 2.27 -10.64 -17.09
C ILE A 233 0.93 -10.59 -17.83
N LEU A 234 0.63 -9.47 -18.49
CA LEU A 234 -0.59 -9.31 -19.28
C LEU A 234 -0.68 -10.33 -20.40
N ALA A 235 0.40 -10.52 -21.18
CA ALA A 235 0.42 -11.48 -22.27
C ALA A 235 0.19 -12.93 -21.81
N ARG A 236 0.67 -13.31 -20.61
CA ARG A 236 0.38 -14.63 -20.01
C ARG A 236 -1.11 -14.80 -19.74
N ILE A 237 -1.76 -13.81 -19.14
CA ILE A 237 -3.18 -13.84 -18.79
C ILE A 237 -4.04 -13.80 -20.07
N GLU A 238 -3.71 -12.92 -21.04
CA GLU A 238 -4.45 -12.76 -22.30
C GLU A 238 -4.46 -14.00 -23.19
N ARG A 239 -3.45 -14.88 -23.11
CA ARG A 239 -3.47 -16.17 -23.81
C ARG A 239 -4.66 -17.06 -23.43
N ARG A 240 -5.16 -16.92 -22.20
CA ARG A 240 -6.31 -17.71 -21.70
C ARG A 240 -7.60 -16.90 -21.67
N TRP A 241 -7.52 -15.62 -21.28
CA TRP A 241 -8.68 -14.75 -21.10
C TRP A 241 -8.41 -13.36 -21.68
N PRO A 242 -9.10 -13.01 -22.79
CA PRO A 242 -8.95 -11.71 -23.42
C PRO A 242 -9.24 -10.56 -22.44
N LEU A 243 -8.37 -9.56 -22.43
CA LEU A 243 -8.44 -8.40 -21.56
C LEU A 243 -8.83 -7.14 -22.34
N GLN A 244 -9.39 -6.17 -21.63
CA GLN A 244 -9.65 -4.82 -22.11
C GLN A 244 -9.17 -3.81 -21.06
N ARG A 245 -8.35 -2.86 -21.48
CA ARG A 245 -7.88 -1.79 -20.60
C ARG A 245 -9.05 -0.92 -20.14
N LEU A 246 -9.09 -0.61 -18.84
CA LEU A 246 -10.06 0.30 -18.23
C LEU A 246 -9.41 1.67 -17.95
N PRO A 247 -10.19 2.77 -17.97
CA PRO A 247 -9.70 4.06 -17.52
C PRO A 247 -9.38 4.04 -16.02
N ALA A 248 -8.48 4.92 -15.58
CA ALA A 248 -8.24 5.14 -14.16
C ALA A 248 -9.50 5.68 -13.48
N THR A 249 -9.77 5.25 -12.25
CA THR A 249 -10.92 5.73 -11.46
C THR A 249 -10.64 7.07 -10.76
N ARG A 250 -9.37 7.41 -10.58
CA ARG A 250 -8.92 8.66 -9.93
C ARG A 250 -7.52 9.06 -10.38
N ALA A 251 -7.20 10.34 -10.22
CA ALA A 251 -5.84 10.81 -10.41
C ALA A 251 -4.87 10.14 -9.43
N GLY A 252 -3.66 9.80 -9.90
CA GLY A 252 -2.63 9.13 -9.08
C GLY A 252 -2.90 7.67 -8.78
N GLU A 253 -3.84 7.02 -9.48
CA GLU A 253 -4.00 5.56 -9.40
C GLU A 253 -2.73 4.86 -9.88
N VAL A 254 -2.24 3.90 -9.10
CA VAL A 254 -0.94 3.25 -9.31
C VAL A 254 -1.04 2.07 -10.29
N ALA A 255 -2.13 1.32 -10.18
CA ALA A 255 -2.36 0.15 -11.02
C ALA A 255 -3.08 0.53 -12.31
N SER A 256 -2.57 0.11 -13.46
CA SER A 256 -3.38 0.04 -14.68
C SER A 256 -4.44 -1.04 -14.50
N ARG A 257 -5.69 -0.75 -14.90
CA ARG A 257 -6.84 -1.63 -14.71
C ARG A 257 -7.20 -2.32 -16.01
N TRP A 258 -7.57 -3.59 -15.93
CA TRP A 258 -7.94 -4.43 -17.05
C TRP A 258 -9.16 -5.28 -16.71
N ALA A 259 -10.21 -5.21 -17.49
CA ALA A 259 -11.38 -6.09 -17.36
C ALA A 259 -11.22 -7.35 -18.20
N TYR A 260 -11.72 -8.47 -17.72
CA TYR A 260 -11.97 -9.63 -18.58
C TYR A 260 -13.11 -9.30 -19.55
N ARG A 261 -12.91 -9.56 -20.84
CA ARG A 261 -13.92 -9.21 -21.87
C ARG A 261 -15.24 -9.97 -21.75
N ASP A 262 -15.23 -11.08 -21.06
CA ASP A 262 -16.43 -11.88 -20.77
C ASP A 262 -17.17 -11.43 -19.51
N GLY A 263 -16.76 -10.33 -18.89
CA GLY A 263 -17.40 -9.77 -17.69
C GLY A 263 -17.01 -10.44 -16.38
N ALA A 264 -16.03 -11.34 -16.37
CA ALA A 264 -15.60 -12.05 -15.16
C ALA A 264 -14.72 -11.22 -14.21
N GLY A 265 -14.96 -9.92 -14.10
CA GLY A 265 -14.25 -9.03 -13.17
C GLY A 265 -13.07 -8.30 -13.79
N GLU A 266 -12.15 -7.85 -12.93
CA GLU A 266 -10.98 -7.08 -13.34
C GLU A 266 -9.69 -7.52 -12.62
N ILE A 267 -8.56 -7.18 -13.23
CA ILE A 267 -7.23 -7.26 -12.63
C ILE A 267 -6.56 -5.89 -12.68
N GLY A 268 -5.53 -5.70 -11.87
CA GLY A 268 -4.64 -4.54 -11.93
C GLY A 268 -3.20 -4.96 -12.22
N VAL A 269 -2.43 -4.07 -12.85
CA VAL A 269 -0.99 -4.27 -13.02
C VAL A 269 -0.26 -3.01 -12.56
N ILE A 270 0.77 -3.18 -11.72
CA ILE A 270 1.58 -2.08 -11.20
C ILE A 270 2.96 -2.12 -11.86
N HIS A 271 3.16 -1.20 -12.79
CA HIS A 271 4.36 -1.03 -13.60
C HIS A 271 5.45 -0.29 -12.79
N SER A 272 5.95 -0.92 -11.73
CA SER A 272 6.87 -0.26 -10.77
C SER A 272 8.24 0.05 -11.38
N VAL A 273 8.65 -0.71 -12.41
CA VAL A 273 9.96 -0.68 -13.03
C VAL A 273 9.88 -0.21 -14.48
N THR A 274 8.98 -0.78 -15.29
CA THR A 274 8.92 -0.53 -16.73
C THR A 274 8.21 0.79 -17.08
N GLU A 275 7.16 1.17 -16.36
CA GLU A 275 6.42 2.43 -16.57
C GLU A 275 6.21 3.17 -15.24
N PRO A 276 7.24 3.86 -14.70
CA PRO A 276 7.16 4.48 -13.39
C PRO A 276 6.09 5.57 -13.29
N PHE A 277 5.30 5.53 -12.21
CA PHE A 277 4.17 6.42 -11.95
C PHE A 277 4.50 7.60 -11.02
N CYS A 278 5.75 8.11 -11.05
CA CYS A 278 6.20 9.22 -10.19
C CYS A 278 5.42 10.51 -10.45
N GLN A 279 5.00 10.78 -11.70
CA GLN A 279 4.31 12.02 -12.10
C GLN A 279 2.97 12.22 -11.37
N GLY A 280 2.25 11.13 -11.06
CA GLY A 280 0.97 11.20 -10.36
C GLY A 280 1.05 10.83 -8.86
N CYS A 281 2.25 10.75 -8.27
CA CYS A 281 2.40 10.23 -6.92
C CYS A 281 1.98 11.26 -5.84
N ALA A 282 0.82 11.04 -5.23
CA ALA A 282 0.19 11.89 -4.21
C ALA A 282 0.35 11.33 -2.77
N ARG A 283 1.40 10.54 -2.50
CA ARG A 283 1.53 9.73 -1.28
C ARG A 283 2.67 10.19 -0.39
N ALA A 284 2.37 10.41 0.90
CA ALA A 284 3.36 10.47 1.97
C ALA A 284 3.35 9.15 2.78
N ARG A 285 4.43 8.92 3.54
CA ARG A 285 4.59 7.76 4.40
C ARG A 285 5.05 8.20 5.78
N LEU A 286 4.40 7.69 6.81
CA LEU A 286 4.74 7.92 8.21
C LEU A 286 5.27 6.59 8.78
N SER A 287 6.51 6.58 9.27
CA SER A 287 7.07 5.42 9.96
C SER A 287 6.41 5.22 11.33
N ALA A 288 6.57 4.04 11.89
CA ALA A 288 6.00 3.68 13.18
C ALA A 288 6.49 4.57 14.33
N GLU A 289 7.69 5.14 14.21
CA GLU A 289 8.26 6.08 15.17
C GLU A 289 7.98 7.56 14.88
N GLY A 290 7.26 7.88 13.77
CA GLY A 290 6.86 9.25 13.47
C GLY A 290 7.81 10.04 12.57
N ARG A 291 8.56 9.37 11.69
CA ARG A 291 9.29 10.04 10.59
C ARG A 291 8.43 10.08 9.33
N LEU A 292 8.35 11.23 8.70
CA LEU A 292 7.64 11.43 7.43
C LEU A 292 8.59 11.29 6.24
N PHE A 293 8.18 10.49 5.28
CA PHE A 293 8.90 10.26 4.02
C PHE A 293 8.01 10.62 2.84
N THR A 294 8.57 11.27 1.83
CA THR A 294 7.89 11.74 0.63
C THR A 294 7.98 10.74 -0.53
N CYS A 295 8.87 9.75 -0.45
CA CYS A 295 9.07 8.72 -1.45
C CYS A 295 9.29 7.34 -0.81
N LEU A 296 8.91 6.26 -1.52
CA LEU A 296 9.21 4.87 -1.12
C LEU A 296 10.72 4.58 -1.13
N PHE A 297 11.46 5.27 -1.98
CA PHE A 297 12.90 5.11 -2.17
C PHE A 297 13.72 6.21 -1.45
N ALA A 298 13.12 6.87 -0.46
CA ALA A 298 13.81 7.89 0.31
C ALA A 298 14.93 7.28 1.16
N SER A 299 15.98 8.06 1.37
CA SER A 299 17.10 7.72 2.26
C SER A 299 16.99 8.40 3.63
N ARG A 300 16.14 9.42 3.76
CA ARG A 300 15.95 10.21 4.98
C ARG A 300 14.49 10.58 5.17
N GLY A 301 14.04 10.64 6.42
CA GLY A 301 12.71 11.11 6.81
C GLY A 301 12.79 12.30 7.76
N SER A 302 11.76 13.15 7.74
CA SER A 302 11.60 14.28 8.66
C SER A 302 10.98 13.81 9.97
N ASP A 303 11.60 14.14 11.10
CA ASP A 303 11.14 13.74 12.42
C ASP A 303 9.95 14.61 12.87
N LEU A 304 8.75 14.03 12.87
CA LEU A 304 7.53 14.66 13.38
C LEU A 304 7.28 14.30 14.85
N ARG A 305 7.85 13.18 15.34
CA ARG A 305 7.71 12.79 16.75
C ARG A 305 8.31 13.83 17.70
N ALA A 306 9.47 14.37 17.33
CA ALA A 306 10.12 15.42 18.10
C ALA A 306 9.20 16.64 18.29
N LEU A 307 8.49 17.06 17.25
CA LEU A 307 7.50 18.14 17.32
C LEU A 307 6.30 17.77 18.20
N LEU A 308 5.72 16.55 17.98
CA LEU A 308 4.56 16.06 18.75
C LEU A 308 4.85 16.02 20.24
N ARG A 309 6.00 15.45 20.64
CA ARG A 309 6.39 15.24 22.04
C ARG A 309 7.08 16.45 22.66
N GLY A 310 7.59 17.37 21.81
CA GLY A 310 8.15 18.67 22.23
C GLY A 310 7.09 19.73 22.56
N GLY A 311 5.78 19.40 22.41
CA GLY A 311 4.68 20.33 22.73
C GLY A 311 4.32 21.29 21.60
N ALA A 312 4.78 21.06 20.37
CA ALA A 312 4.42 21.89 19.22
C ALA A 312 2.91 21.94 18.99
N GLY A 313 2.39 23.12 18.66
CA GLY A 313 0.99 23.34 18.33
C GLY A 313 0.64 22.74 16.94
N ASP A 314 -0.65 22.49 16.68
CA ASP A 314 -1.11 21.94 15.40
C ASP A 314 -0.73 22.83 14.20
N GLY A 315 -0.72 24.16 14.40
CA GLY A 315 -0.30 25.13 13.37
C GLY A 315 1.18 25.00 12.99
N GLU A 316 2.05 24.79 13.99
CA GLU A 316 3.50 24.60 13.77
C GLU A 316 3.76 23.29 13.02
N ILE A 317 3.10 22.19 13.44
CA ILE A 317 3.20 20.89 12.76
C ILE A 317 2.66 21.01 11.33
N ALA A 318 1.54 21.70 11.12
CA ALA A 318 0.97 21.93 9.79
C ALA A 318 1.91 22.75 8.89
N GLY A 319 2.56 23.77 9.43
CA GLY A 319 3.60 24.54 8.73
C GLY A 319 4.75 23.64 8.29
N ARG A 320 5.27 22.82 9.20
CA ARG A 320 6.36 21.88 8.89
C ARG A 320 5.98 20.84 7.84
N LEU A 321 4.79 20.28 7.91
CA LEU A 321 4.28 19.35 6.90
C LEU A 321 4.18 19.99 5.52
N ARG A 322 3.73 21.24 5.45
CA ARG A 322 3.67 22.02 4.21
C ARG A 322 5.06 22.25 3.63
N GLU A 323 6.02 22.69 4.43
CA GLU A 323 7.42 22.87 4.00
C GLU A 323 7.99 21.57 3.41
N ILE A 324 7.84 20.45 4.12
CA ILE A 324 8.33 19.15 3.67
C ILE A 324 7.72 18.76 2.33
N TRP A 325 6.40 18.95 2.17
CA TRP A 325 5.73 18.52 0.94
C TRP A 325 6.03 19.47 -0.23
N THR A 326 6.01 20.77 -0.02
CA THR A 326 6.27 21.75 -1.09
C THR A 326 7.70 21.68 -1.65
N ALA A 327 8.67 21.32 -0.82
CA ALA A 327 10.07 21.11 -1.24
C ALA A 327 10.32 19.73 -1.90
N ARG A 328 9.26 18.91 -2.11
CA ARG A 328 9.40 17.57 -2.67
C ARG A 328 9.61 17.59 -4.18
N ALA A 329 10.72 17.00 -4.64
CA ALA A 329 11.06 16.80 -6.06
C ALA A 329 11.32 15.32 -6.41
N ASP A 330 10.92 14.38 -5.57
CA ASP A 330 11.21 12.94 -5.71
C ASP A 330 10.69 12.33 -7.03
N ARG A 331 11.60 11.70 -7.80
CA ARG A 331 11.32 10.99 -9.06
C ARG A 331 12.18 9.74 -9.21
N TYR A 332 12.52 9.06 -8.11
CA TYR A 332 13.49 7.96 -8.11
C TYR A 332 13.23 6.92 -9.23
N SER A 333 12.02 6.37 -9.31
CA SER A 333 11.72 5.32 -10.29
C SER A 333 11.85 5.78 -11.75
N GLN A 334 11.59 7.06 -12.06
CA GLN A 334 11.81 7.62 -13.40
C GLN A 334 13.29 7.81 -13.70
N LEU A 335 14.11 8.11 -12.68
CA LEU A 335 15.53 8.37 -12.83
C LEU A 335 16.40 7.10 -12.63
N ARG A 336 15.76 5.95 -12.31
CA ARG A 336 16.47 4.68 -12.04
C ARG A 336 17.46 4.32 -13.15
N ALA A 337 17.02 4.34 -14.40
CA ALA A 337 17.84 3.97 -15.55
C ALA A 337 19.04 4.94 -15.79
N ALA A 338 18.88 6.22 -15.44
CA ALA A 338 19.94 7.21 -15.58
C ALA A 338 21.01 7.14 -14.48
N ARG A 339 20.73 6.42 -13.38
CA ARG A 339 21.65 6.29 -12.21
C ARG A 339 22.54 5.06 -12.27
N THR A 340 22.57 4.32 -13.37
CA THR A 340 23.47 3.18 -13.59
C THR A 340 24.91 3.65 -13.91
N GLY A 341 25.60 4.24 -12.95
CA GLY A 341 27.02 4.57 -13.07
C GLY A 341 27.46 5.65 -12.09
N SER A 342 28.30 5.29 -11.16
CA SER A 342 29.25 6.14 -10.42
C SER A 342 28.82 6.94 -9.18
N GLU A 343 27.58 7.20 -8.89
CA GLU A 343 27.23 7.75 -7.58
C GLU A 343 26.65 6.66 -6.67
N ARG A 344 27.31 6.36 -5.55
CA ARG A 344 26.72 5.61 -4.44
C ARG A 344 25.55 6.43 -3.96
N ALA A 345 24.34 6.12 -4.46
CA ALA A 345 23.12 6.69 -3.93
C ALA A 345 23.09 6.44 -2.41
N ALA A 346 22.67 7.43 -1.63
CA ALA A 346 22.47 7.22 -0.19
C ALA A 346 21.58 5.99 0.02
N ALA A 347 21.91 5.16 1.02
CA ALA A 347 21.20 3.93 1.31
C ALA A 347 19.69 4.22 1.47
N LYS A 348 18.86 3.46 0.76
CA LYS A 348 17.40 3.58 0.84
C LYS A 348 16.89 3.02 2.16
N ILE A 349 15.85 3.62 2.68
CA ILE A 349 15.14 3.06 3.85
C ILE A 349 14.38 1.79 3.44
N GLU A 350 14.39 0.80 4.30
CA GLU A 350 13.68 -0.47 4.08
C GLU A 350 12.16 -0.26 3.96
N MET A 351 11.55 -0.98 3.03
CA MET A 351 10.10 -0.90 2.78
C MET A 351 9.30 -1.30 4.02
N SER A 352 9.75 -2.30 4.76
CA SER A 352 9.14 -2.78 5.99
C SER A 352 9.05 -1.73 7.09
N TYR A 353 9.97 -0.76 7.08
CA TYR A 353 10.02 0.32 8.05
C TYR A 353 9.01 1.45 7.75
N ILE A 354 8.81 1.77 6.47
CA ILE A 354 7.95 2.88 6.04
C ILE A 354 6.63 2.45 5.38
N GLY A 355 6.39 1.16 5.37
CA GLY A 355 5.18 0.55 4.82
C GLY A 355 5.13 0.50 3.30
N GLY A 356 5.01 -0.70 2.77
CA GLY A 356 4.90 -1.00 1.34
C GLY A 356 3.55 -0.67 0.70
#